data_8022735e864e2863823a7a2e1f740d54
#
_entry.id   8022735e864e2863823a7a2e1f740d54
#
_cell.length_a   1.000
_cell.length_b   1.000
_cell.length_c   1.000
_cell.angle_alpha   90.00
_cell.angle_beta   90.00
_cell.angle_gamma   90.00
#
_symmetry.space_group_name_H-M   'P 1'
#
loop_
_entity.id
_entity.type
_entity.pdbx_description
1 polymer ?
#
loop_
_entity_poly.entity_id
_entity_poly.type
_entity_poly.pdbx_seq_one_letter_code
_entity_poly.pdbx_strand_id
1 'polypeptide(L)'
;MKELEILLNKRWVLKSRDKETYYKLRDALGELRKFTTEKMGCQIIDNSLLIKMEKIPVIPESFMGIQKFSSKEEYAYLCILLMFLEDKDAQEQFIISQLTEYITANLPGEISDWTLYTNRRKLIRVMRFAADQGLIGVTDGKDEAFMDDEGGEVLYENTGASRYFMKSFSKDIMEYTKPEDFQESDWFEVDEDRGFARRHRVYKRLIFAPGMYKADGSSEDFEYLKYYGRRLSEELEQIFDCHVHIHKGSAYLLSGDDCRMGTVFPGNNSISDILLLCFREIRKKIEKGQWKTGLD
;
A
#
# COMPACT_ATOMS: atom_id res chain seq x y z
N MET A 1 19.21 0.72 5.71
CA MET A 1 18.63 2.06 6.06
C MET A 1 17.29 1.84 6.76
N LYS A 2 17.30 1.80 8.10
CA LYS A 2 16.11 1.41 8.92
C LYS A 2 14.93 2.38 8.75
N GLU A 3 15.20 3.64 8.50
CA GLU A 3 14.19 4.69 8.28
C GLU A 3 13.38 4.44 7.01
N LEU A 4 14.02 3.96 5.95
CA LEU A 4 13.35 3.60 4.71
C LEU A 4 12.44 2.38 4.88
N GLU A 5 12.87 1.38 5.65
CA GLU A 5 12.03 0.21 5.98
C GLU A 5 10.75 0.62 6.73
N ILE A 6 10.83 1.62 7.62
CA ILE A 6 9.66 2.17 8.29
C ILE A 6 8.67 2.76 7.28
N LEU A 7 9.16 3.56 6.32
CA LEU A 7 8.32 4.15 5.27
C LEU A 7 7.76 3.10 4.29
N LEU A 8 8.50 2.03 4.04
CA LEU A 8 8.01 0.91 3.23
C LEU A 8 6.88 0.14 3.93
N ASN A 9 7.03 -0.11 5.23
CA ASN A 9 6.08 -0.90 6.02
C ASN A 9 4.82 -0.13 6.45
N LYS A 10 4.95 1.19 6.72
CA LYS A 10 3.83 2.02 7.16
C LYS A 10 3.28 2.84 5.98
N ARG A 11 1.98 3.09 5.96
CA ARG A 11 1.38 4.04 5.00
C ARG A 11 1.98 5.43 5.17
N TRP A 12 2.06 5.88 6.41
CA TRP A 12 2.64 7.14 6.87
C TRP A 12 3.04 7.07 8.34
N VAL A 13 3.74 8.07 8.80
CA VAL A 13 4.01 8.30 10.21
C VAL A 13 3.37 9.63 10.61
N LEU A 14 2.32 9.57 11.43
CA LEU A 14 1.63 10.73 11.97
C LEU A 14 2.40 11.25 13.19
N LYS A 15 2.73 12.54 13.19
CA LYS A 15 3.44 13.19 14.31
C LYS A 15 2.66 13.11 15.63
N SER A 16 1.33 13.15 15.57
CA SER A 16 0.46 13.06 16.75
C SER A 16 0.50 11.69 17.43
N ARG A 17 0.78 10.62 16.67
CA ARG A 17 0.78 9.23 17.17
C ARG A 17 2.16 8.69 17.50
N ASP A 18 3.16 9.09 16.72
CA ASP A 18 4.53 8.57 16.83
C ASP A 18 5.54 9.70 16.58
N LYS A 19 5.65 10.57 17.58
CA LYS A 19 6.49 11.77 17.51
C LYS A 19 7.98 11.43 17.36
N GLU A 20 8.43 10.37 18.03
CA GLU A 20 9.84 9.93 17.97
C GLU A 20 10.21 9.48 16.55
N THR A 21 9.45 8.53 16.00
CA THR A 21 9.67 8.05 14.63
C THR A 21 9.52 9.18 13.60
N TYR A 22 8.56 10.12 13.80
CA TYR A 22 8.40 11.26 12.91
C TYR A 22 9.68 12.12 12.84
N TYR A 23 10.28 12.49 13.96
CA TYR A 23 11.50 13.29 13.97
C TYR A 23 12.71 12.52 13.44
N LYS A 24 12.81 11.23 13.77
CA LYS A 24 13.85 10.35 13.25
C LYS A 24 13.82 10.28 11.72
N LEU A 25 12.64 10.13 11.13
CA LEU A 25 12.45 10.15 9.68
C LEU A 25 12.78 11.52 9.09
N ARG A 26 12.38 12.60 9.77
CA ARG A 26 12.61 13.97 9.32
C ARG A 26 14.11 14.29 9.24
N ASP A 27 14.89 13.83 10.20
CA ASP A 27 16.35 14.02 10.21
C ASP A 27 17.04 13.25 9.07
N ALA A 28 16.48 12.09 8.66
CA ALA A 28 16.99 11.26 7.57
C ALA A 28 16.46 11.63 6.18
N LEU A 29 15.57 12.63 6.04
CA LEU A 29 14.87 12.93 4.77
C LEU A 29 15.81 13.17 3.58
N GLY A 30 16.97 13.77 3.79
CA GLY A 30 17.93 14.05 2.71
C GLY A 30 18.41 12.78 2.02
N GLU A 31 18.82 11.78 2.80
CA GLU A 31 19.25 10.48 2.27
C GLU A 31 18.08 9.66 1.72
N LEU A 32 16.94 9.68 2.42
CA LEU A 32 15.74 8.98 1.99
C LEU A 32 15.26 9.45 0.63
N ARG A 33 15.12 10.77 0.44
CA ARG A 33 14.70 11.36 -0.84
C ARG A 33 15.65 11.02 -1.98
N LYS A 34 16.95 11.07 -1.73
CA LYS A 34 17.93 10.72 -2.75
C LYS A 34 17.69 9.31 -3.29
N PHE A 35 17.53 8.33 -2.42
CA PHE A 35 17.29 6.95 -2.84
C PHE A 35 15.90 6.77 -3.46
N THR A 36 14.84 7.23 -2.78
CA THR A 36 13.46 7.00 -3.23
C THR A 36 13.16 7.68 -4.56
N THR A 37 13.64 8.92 -4.77
CA THR A 37 13.41 9.65 -6.02
C THR A 37 14.30 9.13 -7.15
N GLU A 38 15.64 8.99 -6.92
CA GLU A 38 16.54 8.60 -7.99
C GLU A 38 16.42 7.14 -8.41
N LYS A 39 16.14 6.22 -7.47
CA LYS A 39 16.11 4.78 -7.75
C LYS A 39 14.71 4.25 -7.98
N MET A 40 13.74 4.71 -7.19
CA MET A 40 12.39 4.18 -7.20
C MET A 40 11.39 5.12 -7.90
N GLY A 41 11.71 6.39 -8.14
CA GLY A 41 10.74 7.38 -8.60
C GLY A 41 9.58 7.57 -7.62
N CYS A 42 9.83 7.40 -6.31
CA CYS A 42 8.84 7.58 -5.26
C CYS A 42 9.07 8.92 -4.57
N GLN A 43 8.01 9.70 -4.41
CA GLN A 43 8.04 10.96 -3.69
C GLN A 43 7.82 10.75 -2.19
N ILE A 44 8.45 11.58 -1.37
CA ILE A 44 8.19 11.67 0.07
C ILE A 44 7.51 13.00 0.35
N ILE A 45 6.27 12.93 0.86
CA ILE A 45 5.53 14.04 1.41
C ILE A 45 5.95 14.19 2.86
N ASP A 46 6.41 15.38 3.25
CA ASP A 46 6.66 15.74 4.63
C ASP A 46 6.03 17.10 4.95
N ASN A 47 5.35 17.18 6.06
CA ASN A 47 4.75 18.40 6.59
C ASN A 47 4.63 18.30 8.12
N SER A 48 4.02 19.32 8.75
CA SER A 48 3.85 19.36 10.20
C SER A 48 2.98 18.24 10.79
N LEU A 49 2.19 17.55 9.97
CA LEU A 49 1.23 16.51 10.38
C LEU A 49 1.81 15.10 10.23
N LEU A 50 2.47 14.81 9.10
CA LEU A 50 2.90 13.45 8.74
C LEU A 50 4.13 13.42 7.82
N ILE A 51 4.75 12.24 7.75
CA ILE A 51 5.69 11.86 6.71
C ILE A 51 5.15 10.61 6.00
N LYS A 52 5.02 10.68 4.66
CA LYS A 52 4.47 9.62 3.80
C LYS A 52 5.34 9.42 2.58
N MET A 53 5.60 8.17 2.22
CA MET A 53 6.16 7.84 0.91
C MET A 53 5.04 7.38 -0.03
N GLU A 54 4.98 7.96 -1.23
CA GLU A 54 4.03 7.55 -2.28
C GLU A 54 4.48 6.22 -2.90
N LYS A 55 3.85 5.13 -2.46
CA LYS A 55 4.17 3.75 -2.87
C LYS A 55 3.21 3.24 -3.94
N ILE A 56 3.42 3.69 -5.17
CA ILE A 56 2.60 3.24 -6.29
C ILE A 56 3.31 2.10 -7.00
N PRO A 57 2.71 0.90 -7.02
CA PRO A 57 3.30 -0.25 -7.70
C PRO A 57 3.29 -0.06 -9.22
N VAL A 58 4.20 -0.71 -9.92
CA VAL A 58 4.22 -0.73 -11.40
C VAL A 58 3.03 -1.52 -11.94
N ILE A 59 2.72 -2.66 -11.30
CA ILE A 59 1.57 -3.51 -11.62
C ILE A 59 0.80 -3.70 -10.32
N PRO A 60 -0.48 -3.32 -10.26
CA PRO A 60 -1.31 -3.58 -9.09
C PRO A 60 -1.61 -5.08 -8.97
N GLU A 61 -1.43 -5.62 -7.77
CA GLU A 61 -1.70 -7.01 -7.46
C GLU A 61 -2.79 -7.13 -6.38
N SER A 62 -3.53 -8.22 -6.35
CA SER A 62 -4.69 -8.40 -5.47
C SER A 62 -4.38 -8.25 -3.98
N PHE A 63 -3.17 -8.61 -3.54
CA PHE A 63 -2.75 -8.45 -2.15
C PHE A 63 -2.44 -7.01 -1.73
N MET A 64 -2.31 -6.08 -2.68
CA MET A 64 -2.00 -4.66 -2.41
C MET A 64 -3.21 -3.84 -1.97
N GLY A 65 -4.42 -4.40 -2.06
CA GLY A 65 -5.65 -3.77 -1.58
C GLY A 65 -5.75 -3.68 -0.06
N ILE A 66 -6.82 -3.07 0.43
CA ILE A 66 -7.10 -2.99 1.87
C ILE A 66 -7.60 -4.36 2.33
N GLN A 67 -6.71 -5.13 2.98
CA GLN A 67 -6.98 -6.52 3.38
C GLN A 67 -8.14 -6.67 4.38
N LYS A 68 -8.47 -5.62 5.11
CA LYS A 68 -9.61 -5.59 6.03
C LYS A 68 -10.96 -5.48 5.32
N PHE A 69 -10.98 -5.07 4.04
CA PHE A 69 -12.19 -4.91 3.25
C PHE A 69 -12.54 -6.20 2.52
N SER A 70 -13.81 -6.54 2.52
CA SER A 70 -14.34 -7.76 1.90
C SER A 70 -15.27 -7.49 0.71
N SER A 71 -15.61 -6.22 0.47
CA SER A 71 -16.58 -5.86 -0.57
C SER A 71 -16.29 -4.51 -1.22
N LYS A 72 -16.84 -4.28 -2.41
CA LYS A 72 -16.69 -3.02 -3.17
C LYS A 72 -17.37 -1.85 -2.46
N GLU A 73 -18.45 -2.11 -1.74
CA GLU A 73 -19.19 -1.09 -0.99
C GLU A 73 -18.32 -0.45 0.10
N GLU A 74 -17.43 -1.23 0.73
CA GLU A 74 -16.52 -0.69 1.74
C GLU A 74 -15.51 0.30 1.13
N TYR A 75 -15.06 0.06 -0.10
CA TYR A 75 -14.24 1.05 -0.82
C TYR A 75 -15.05 2.29 -1.19
N ALA A 76 -16.32 2.12 -1.61
CA ALA A 76 -17.19 3.25 -1.91
C ALA A 76 -17.46 4.10 -0.64
N TYR A 77 -17.75 3.46 0.50
CA TYR A 77 -17.90 4.18 1.77
C TYR A 77 -16.62 4.92 2.17
N LEU A 78 -15.45 4.31 1.96
CA LEU A 78 -14.18 4.99 2.24
C LEU A 78 -13.99 6.23 1.34
N CYS A 79 -14.28 6.12 0.05
CA CYS A 79 -14.18 7.27 -0.87
C CYS A 79 -15.10 8.41 -0.44
N ILE A 80 -16.37 8.09 -0.07
CA ILE A 80 -17.33 9.10 0.38
C ILE A 80 -16.94 9.67 1.74
N LEU A 81 -16.39 8.84 2.66
CA LEU A 81 -15.83 9.34 3.92
C LEU A 81 -14.69 10.34 3.66
N LEU A 82 -13.80 10.07 2.72
CA LEU A 82 -12.71 11.00 2.38
C LEU A 82 -13.25 12.32 1.82
N MET A 83 -14.28 12.28 0.95
CA MET A 83 -14.97 13.47 0.46
C MET A 83 -15.63 14.25 1.60
N PHE A 84 -16.33 13.57 2.50
CA PHE A 84 -16.96 14.18 3.67
C PHE A 84 -15.94 14.87 4.61
N LEU A 85 -14.77 14.25 4.79
CA LEU A 85 -13.70 14.82 5.62
C LEU A 85 -12.96 15.99 4.94
N GLU A 86 -12.99 16.08 3.59
CA GLU A 86 -12.38 17.20 2.86
C GLU A 86 -13.12 18.52 3.11
N ASP A 87 -14.44 18.45 3.29
CA ASP A 87 -15.29 19.59 3.59
C ASP A 87 -15.21 20.05 5.06
N LYS A 88 -14.45 19.32 5.90
CA LYS A 88 -14.34 19.59 7.34
C LYS A 88 -12.94 20.10 7.73
N ASP A 89 -12.92 21.05 8.66
CA ASP A 89 -11.67 21.50 9.23
C ASP A 89 -10.99 20.41 10.09
N ALA A 90 -9.68 20.52 10.24
CA ALA A 90 -8.95 19.68 11.19
C ALA A 90 -9.45 19.97 12.62
N GLN A 91 -9.67 18.90 13.39
CA GLN A 91 -10.27 18.91 14.74
C GLN A 91 -11.79 19.17 14.75
N GLU A 92 -12.45 19.34 13.61
CA GLU A 92 -13.90 19.40 13.54
C GLU A 92 -14.51 18.04 13.89
N GLN A 93 -15.50 18.07 14.79
CA GLN A 93 -16.21 16.89 15.23
C GLN A 93 -17.47 16.64 14.39
N PHE A 94 -17.83 15.38 14.25
CA PHE A 94 -19.04 14.94 13.57
C PHE A 94 -19.59 13.64 14.18
N ILE A 95 -20.89 13.44 14.08
CA ILE A 95 -21.55 12.21 14.50
C ILE A 95 -21.79 11.30 13.30
N ILE A 96 -21.95 10.00 13.57
CA ILE A 96 -22.10 8.99 12.51
C ILE A 96 -23.33 9.22 11.65
N SER A 97 -24.43 9.75 12.21
CA SER A 97 -25.64 10.08 11.46
C SER A 97 -25.39 11.11 10.36
N GLN A 98 -24.56 12.12 10.58
CA GLN A 98 -24.18 13.10 9.54
C GLN A 98 -23.48 12.42 8.37
N LEU A 99 -22.59 11.46 8.66
CA LEU A 99 -21.91 10.70 7.62
C LEU A 99 -22.88 9.78 6.87
N THR A 100 -23.78 9.10 7.56
CA THR A 100 -24.75 8.20 6.90
C THR A 100 -25.74 8.96 6.01
N GLU A 101 -26.16 10.16 6.40
CA GLU A 101 -26.95 11.07 5.55
C GLU A 101 -26.15 11.48 4.30
N TYR A 102 -24.87 11.85 4.47
CA TYR A 102 -24.00 12.21 3.37
C TYR A 102 -23.75 11.05 2.41
N ILE A 103 -23.55 9.82 2.93
CA ILE A 103 -23.42 8.61 2.11
C ILE A 103 -24.72 8.37 1.32
N THR A 104 -25.88 8.47 1.97
CA THR A 104 -27.17 8.25 1.32
C THR A 104 -27.44 9.25 0.20
N ALA A 105 -27.01 10.51 0.37
CA ALA A 105 -27.14 11.55 -0.65
C ALA A 105 -26.25 11.27 -1.88
N ASN A 106 -25.04 10.71 -1.68
CA ASN A 106 -24.08 10.48 -2.75
C ASN A 106 -24.13 9.07 -3.34
N LEU A 107 -24.67 8.10 -2.63
CA LEU A 107 -24.73 6.69 -3.03
C LEU A 107 -26.11 6.10 -2.70
N PRO A 108 -27.17 6.54 -3.41
CA PRO A 108 -28.54 6.10 -3.13
C PRO A 108 -28.76 4.64 -3.49
N GLY A 109 -29.71 4.00 -2.81
CA GLY A 109 -30.15 2.64 -3.08
C GLY A 109 -29.91 1.67 -1.91
N GLU A 110 -29.98 0.38 -2.17
CA GLU A 110 -29.86 -0.66 -1.14
C GLU A 110 -28.54 -0.60 -0.35
N ILE A 111 -27.50 -0.06 -0.94
CA ILE A 111 -26.17 0.06 -0.35
C ILE A 111 -26.14 1.06 0.82
N SER A 112 -27.06 2.04 0.82
CA SER A 112 -27.22 3.05 1.87
C SER A 112 -28.46 2.84 2.74
N ASP A 113 -29.06 1.65 2.69
CA ASP A 113 -30.12 1.25 3.61
C ASP A 113 -29.53 0.86 4.97
N TRP A 114 -29.60 1.79 5.92
CA TRP A 114 -29.03 1.62 7.27
C TRP A 114 -29.89 0.77 8.20
N THR A 115 -31.11 0.40 7.81
CA THR A 115 -31.92 -0.59 8.55
C THR A 115 -31.26 -1.96 8.50
N LEU A 116 -30.44 -2.22 7.44
CA LEU A 116 -29.74 -3.48 7.26
C LEU A 116 -28.45 -3.53 8.11
N TYR A 117 -28.40 -4.46 9.03
CA TYR A 117 -27.21 -4.74 9.86
C TYR A 117 -25.93 -4.93 9.03
N THR A 118 -26.03 -5.58 7.87
CA THR A 118 -24.89 -5.82 6.98
C THR A 118 -24.24 -4.53 6.50
N ASN A 119 -25.01 -3.50 6.18
CA ASN A 119 -24.51 -2.20 5.72
C ASN A 119 -23.87 -1.44 6.88
N ARG A 120 -24.54 -1.40 8.05
CA ARG A 120 -23.95 -0.81 9.26
C ARG A 120 -22.61 -1.46 9.61
N ARG A 121 -22.52 -2.79 9.57
CA ARG A 121 -21.30 -3.53 9.82
C ARG A 121 -20.17 -3.18 8.83
N LYS A 122 -20.50 -3.01 7.54
CA LYS A 122 -19.52 -2.57 6.52
C LYS A 122 -19.02 -1.17 6.82
N LEU A 123 -19.93 -0.24 7.13
CA LEU A 123 -19.56 1.13 7.46
C LEU A 123 -18.65 1.18 8.71
N ILE A 124 -19.02 0.49 9.78
CA ILE A 124 -18.18 0.45 10.98
C ILE A 124 -16.79 -0.15 10.70
N ARG A 125 -16.69 -1.12 9.79
CA ARG A 125 -15.37 -1.64 9.38
C ARG A 125 -14.53 -0.55 8.69
N VAL A 126 -15.15 0.28 7.87
CA VAL A 126 -14.49 1.43 7.23
C VAL A 126 -14.09 2.48 8.28
N MET A 127 -14.97 2.79 9.24
CA MET A 127 -14.67 3.74 10.33
C MET A 127 -13.50 3.26 11.20
N ARG A 128 -13.48 1.98 11.56
CA ARG A 128 -12.36 1.36 12.28
C ARG A 128 -11.06 1.42 11.47
N PHE A 129 -11.14 1.14 10.18
CA PHE A 129 -9.98 1.29 9.30
C PHE A 129 -9.51 2.75 9.27
N ALA A 130 -10.42 3.71 9.12
CA ALA A 130 -10.08 5.14 9.11
C ALA A 130 -9.46 5.60 10.45
N ALA A 131 -10.00 5.12 11.57
CA ALA A 131 -9.44 5.38 12.90
C ALA A 131 -8.05 4.73 13.07
N ASP A 132 -7.84 3.49 12.63
CA ASP A 132 -6.54 2.81 12.65
C ASP A 132 -5.50 3.55 11.82
N GLN A 133 -5.90 4.06 10.63
CA GLN A 133 -5.03 4.86 9.78
C GLN A 133 -4.81 6.28 10.32
N GLY A 134 -5.62 6.72 11.29
CA GLY A 134 -5.53 8.05 11.87
C GLY A 134 -6.13 9.15 11.00
N LEU A 135 -7.08 8.81 10.15
CA LEU A 135 -7.88 9.78 9.41
C LEU A 135 -8.86 10.49 10.32
N ILE A 136 -9.39 9.74 11.28
CA ILE A 136 -10.32 10.20 12.31
C ILE A 136 -9.88 9.77 13.70
N GLY A 137 -10.30 10.48 14.71
CA GLY A 137 -10.28 10.09 16.12
C GLY A 137 -11.68 9.71 16.58
N VAL A 138 -11.80 8.74 17.51
CA VAL A 138 -13.05 8.46 18.22
C VAL A 138 -13.03 9.31 19.49
N THR A 139 -13.99 10.21 19.65
CA THR A 139 -14.05 11.13 20.77
C THR A 139 -14.99 10.62 21.86
N ASP A 140 -16.14 10.07 21.46
CA ASP A 140 -17.13 9.53 22.39
C ASP A 140 -18.00 8.46 21.68
N GLY A 141 -18.57 7.55 22.49
CA GLY A 141 -19.39 6.44 21.98
C GLY A 141 -18.57 5.20 21.64
N LYS A 142 -19.29 4.16 21.24
CA LYS A 142 -18.72 2.88 20.80
C LYS A 142 -19.31 2.49 19.46
N ASP A 143 -18.50 1.99 18.57
CA ASP A 143 -18.89 1.53 17.23
C ASP A 143 -20.03 0.49 17.27
N GLU A 144 -20.09 -0.32 18.33
CA GLU A 144 -21.12 -1.32 18.54
C GLU A 144 -22.52 -0.68 18.65
N ALA A 145 -22.64 0.54 19.18
CA ALA A 145 -23.93 1.22 19.32
C ALA A 145 -24.61 1.39 17.97
N PHE A 146 -23.90 1.86 16.95
CA PHE A 146 -24.44 2.00 15.60
C PHE A 146 -24.59 0.65 14.88
N MET A 147 -23.74 -0.35 15.17
CA MET A 147 -23.91 -1.68 14.59
C MET A 147 -25.22 -2.34 15.02
N ASP A 148 -25.58 -2.22 16.30
CA ASP A 148 -26.73 -2.88 16.89
C ASP A 148 -28.03 -2.12 16.61
N ASP A 149 -27.98 -0.78 16.61
CA ASP A 149 -29.12 0.11 16.37
C ASP A 149 -28.74 1.22 15.39
N GLU A 150 -29.59 1.48 14.38
CA GLU A 150 -29.40 2.56 13.42
C GLU A 150 -29.42 3.96 14.06
N GLY A 151 -30.07 4.11 15.20
CA GLY A 151 -30.09 5.32 16.02
C GLY A 151 -28.89 5.49 16.95
N GLY A 152 -27.98 4.50 16.99
CA GLY A 152 -26.78 4.57 17.81
C GLY A 152 -25.81 5.64 17.31
N GLU A 153 -25.37 6.52 18.21
CA GLU A 153 -24.46 7.62 17.84
C GLU A 153 -23.04 7.38 18.32
N VAL A 154 -22.10 7.80 17.49
CA VAL A 154 -20.66 7.81 17.78
C VAL A 154 -20.10 9.15 17.32
N LEU A 155 -19.33 9.80 18.20
CA LEU A 155 -18.68 11.08 17.93
C LEU A 155 -17.24 10.86 17.44
N TYR A 156 -16.96 11.37 16.28
CA TYR A 156 -15.64 11.33 15.66
C TYR A 156 -15.05 12.74 15.51
N GLU A 157 -13.75 12.80 15.31
CA GLU A 157 -13.00 14.03 15.04
C GLU A 157 -12.14 13.86 13.79
N ASN A 158 -12.18 14.83 12.87
CA ASN A 158 -11.32 14.89 11.70
C ASN A 158 -9.88 15.23 12.10
N THR A 159 -8.91 14.41 11.77
CA THR A 159 -7.49 14.70 12.07
C THR A 159 -6.81 15.60 11.04
N GLY A 160 -7.45 15.84 9.88
CA GLY A 160 -6.88 16.54 8.74
C GLY A 160 -5.91 15.68 7.90
N ALA A 161 -5.68 14.42 8.27
CA ALA A 161 -4.80 13.52 7.52
C ALA A 161 -5.46 12.96 6.24
N SER A 162 -6.79 13.05 6.11
CA SER A 162 -7.57 12.59 4.95
C SER A 162 -7.05 13.14 3.63
N ARG A 163 -6.65 14.41 3.59
CA ARG A 163 -6.09 15.10 2.41
C ARG A 163 -4.84 14.43 1.82
N TYR A 164 -4.12 13.66 2.64
CA TYR A 164 -2.90 12.95 2.21
C TYR A 164 -3.14 11.46 2.00
N PHE A 165 -4.38 10.97 2.15
CA PHE A 165 -4.66 9.54 2.01
C PHE A 165 -4.55 9.09 0.57
N MET A 166 -5.21 9.81 -0.34
CA MET A 166 -5.10 9.59 -1.77
C MET A 166 -3.80 10.19 -2.32
N LYS A 167 -3.37 9.72 -3.47
CA LYS A 167 -2.31 10.36 -4.23
C LYS A 167 -2.86 11.63 -4.88
N SER A 168 -2.04 12.66 -4.96
CA SER A 168 -2.32 13.80 -5.85
C SER A 168 -2.10 13.38 -7.30
N PHE A 169 -3.11 13.56 -8.14
CA PHE A 169 -3.02 13.30 -9.56
C PHE A 169 -2.60 14.57 -10.30
N SER A 170 -1.76 14.42 -11.31
CA SER A 170 -1.29 15.55 -12.15
C SER A 170 -2.37 16.04 -13.11
N LYS A 171 -3.34 15.20 -13.44
CA LYS A 171 -4.47 15.49 -14.32
C LYS A 171 -5.77 15.43 -13.55
N ASP A 172 -6.83 16.04 -14.11
CA ASP A 172 -8.18 15.87 -13.58
C ASP A 172 -8.53 14.38 -13.54
N ILE A 173 -9.09 13.92 -12.43
CA ILE A 173 -9.48 12.51 -12.25
C ILE A 173 -10.49 12.06 -13.31
N MET A 174 -11.28 12.99 -13.86
CA MET A 174 -12.26 12.72 -14.92
C MET A 174 -11.64 12.43 -16.29
N GLU A 175 -10.35 12.72 -16.47
CA GLU A 175 -9.60 12.36 -17.68
C GLU A 175 -9.14 10.91 -17.70
N TYR A 176 -9.14 10.24 -16.54
CA TYR A 176 -8.77 8.83 -16.41
C TYR A 176 -9.97 7.95 -16.78
N THR A 177 -9.83 7.14 -17.80
CA THR A 177 -10.91 6.26 -18.30
C THR A 177 -10.70 4.79 -17.98
N LYS A 178 -9.45 4.41 -17.73
CA LYS A 178 -9.04 3.03 -17.46
C LYS A 178 -8.10 2.97 -16.25
N PRO A 179 -8.04 1.84 -15.56
CA PRO A 179 -7.08 1.67 -14.44
C PRO A 179 -5.62 1.90 -14.86
N GLU A 180 -5.26 1.58 -16.10
CA GLU A 180 -3.91 1.73 -16.63
C GLU A 180 -3.51 3.22 -16.76
N ASP A 181 -4.46 4.11 -17.01
CA ASP A 181 -4.21 5.55 -17.15
C ASP A 181 -3.61 6.15 -15.87
N PHE A 182 -3.95 5.59 -14.69
CA PHE A 182 -3.37 6.00 -13.41
C PHE A 182 -1.89 5.64 -13.26
N GLN A 183 -1.41 4.70 -14.05
CA GLN A 183 0.00 4.30 -14.07
C GLN A 183 0.81 5.20 -14.99
N GLU A 184 0.24 5.61 -16.14
CA GLU A 184 0.92 6.43 -17.13
C GLU A 184 1.23 7.83 -16.61
N SER A 185 0.35 8.41 -15.77
CA SER A 185 0.50 9.78 -15.28
C SER A 185 1.78 10.05 -14.48
N ASP A 186 2.39 9.00 -13.89
CA ASP A 186 3.61 9.13 -13.08
C ASP A 186 4.89 9.15 -13.91
N TRP A 187 4.82 8.75 -15.17
CA TRP A 187 5.98 8.53 -16.02
C TRP A 187 6.27 9.67 -16.99
N PHE A 188 5.29 10.54 -17.25
CA PHE A 188 5.42 11.63 -18.24
C PHE A 188 6.48 12.70 -17.89
N GLU A 189 6.87 12.81 -16.62
CA GLU A 189 7.91 13.76 -16.21
C GLU A 189 9.32 13.14 -16.19
N VAL A 190 9.44 11.85 -16.46
CA VAL A 190 10.73 11.15 -16.45
C VAL A 190 11.24 11.05 -17.89
N ASP A 191 12.39 11.68 -18.12
CA ASP A 191 13.13 11.63 -19.39
C ASP A 191 13.43 10.16 -19.77
N GLU A 192 12.61 9.58 -20.67
CA GLU A 192 12.73 8.20 -21.16
C GLU A 192 14.10 7.91 -21.78
N ASP A 193 14.70 8.92 -22.42
CA ASP A 193 15.99 8.81 -23.10
C ASP A 193 17.15 8.49 -22.13
N ARG A 194 17.00 8.76 -20.84
CA ARG A 194 18.02 8.48 -19.82
C ARG A 194 17.89 7.13 -19.12
N GLY A 195 16.89 6.33 -19.44
CA GLY A 195 16.65 5.03 -18.83
C GLY A 195 16.22 5.10 -17.35
N PHE A 196 15.82 6.26 -16.84
CA PHE A 196 15.33 6.44 -15.47
C PHE A 196 14.02 5.70 -15.25
N ALA A 197 13.08 5.82 -16.17
CA ALA A 197 11.78 5.16 -16.08
C ALA A 197 11.92 3.63 -15.90
N ARG A 198 12.80 3.00 -16.71
CA ARG A 198 13.09 1.57 -16.61
C ARG A 198 13.70 1.19 -15.27
N ARG A 199 14.67 1.97 -14.80
CA ARG A 199 15.28 1.77 -13.48
C ARG A 199 14.23 1.83 -12.37
N HIS A 200 13.36 2.84 -12.38
CA HIS A 200 12.28 3.01 -11.39
C HIS A 200 11.34 1.79 -11.39
N ARG A 201 10.91 1.31 -12.57
CA ARG A 201 10.07 0.12 -12.67
C ARG A 201 10.74 -1.11 -12.07
N VAL A 202 12.00 -1.36 -12.39
CA VAL A 202 12.75 -2.52 -11.88
C VAL A 202 12.88 -2.46 -10.36
N TYR A 203 13.29 -1.31 -9.77
CA TYR A 203 13.38 -1.18 -8.32
C TYR A 203 12.02 -1.34 -7.64
N LYS A 204 10.96 -0.70 -8.17
CA LYS A 204 9.60 -0.86 -7.63
C LYS A 204 9.12 -2.30 -7.68
N ARG A 205 9.34 -3.02 -8.79
CA ARG A 205 8.94 -4.44 -8.91
C ARG A 205 9.66 -5.31 -7.89
N LEU A 206 10.94 -5.14 -7.69
CA LEU A 206 11.71 -5.93 -6.72
C LEU A 206 11.33 -5.64 -5.27
N ILE A 207 11.00 -4.38 -4.95
CA ILE A 207 10.72 -3.97 -3.56
C ILE A 207 9.26 -4.13 -3.18
N PHE A 208 8.30 -3.88 -4.11
CA PHE A 208 6.87 -3.88 -3.79
C PHE A 208 6.15 -5.18 -4.16
N ALA A 209 6.74 -6.04 -4.98
CA ALA A 209 6.14 -7.29 -5.41
C ALA A 209 6.94 -8.50 -4.91
N PRO A 210 6.31 -9.70 -4.80
CA PRO A 210 7.00 -10.92 -4.39
C PRO A 210 8.12 -11.33 -5.34
N GLY A 211 8.07 -10.87 -6.59
CA GLY A 211 9.08 -11.14 -7.59
C GLY A 211 8.81 -10.39 -8.89
N MET A 212 9.79 -10.43 -9.77
CA MET A 212 9.71 -9.87 -11.11
C MET A 212 9.80 -11.01 -12.12
N TYR A 213 8.80 -11.15 -12.99
CA TYR A 213 8.75 -12.22 -14.00
C TYR A 213 8.88 -11.63 -15.40
N LYS A 214 9.59 -12.32 -16.28
CA LYS A 214 9.74 -11.91 -17.68
C LYS A 214 8.41 -11.84 -18.42
N ALA A 215 7.42 -12.63 -18.00
CA ALA A 215 6.09 -12.67 -18.58
C ALA A 215 5.17 -11.51 -18.15
N ASP A 216 5.47 -10.81 -17.03
CA ASP A 216 4.56 -9.83 -16.44
C ASP A 216 4.68 -8.41 -17.03
N GLY A 217 5.60 -8.18 -17.94
CA GLY A 217 5.85 -6.82 -18.38
C GLY A 217 6.78 -6.71 -19.58
N SER A 218 7.42 -5.57 -19.75
CA SER A 218 8.33 -5.36 -20.85
C SER A 218 9.55 -6.27 -20.69
N SER A 219 9.86 -7.01 -21.73
CA SER A 219 11.11 -7.81 -21.81
C SER A 219 12.36 -6.95 -21.55
N GLU A 220 12.25 -5.65 -21.81
CA GLU A 220 13.30 -4.66 -21.63
C GLU A 220 13.66 -4.41 -20.16
N ASP A 221 12.67 -4.40 -19.24
CA ASP A 221 12.92 -4.25 -17.81
C ASP A 221 13.68 -5.47 -17.26
N PHE A 222 13.36 -6.66 -17.77
CA PHE A 222 14.07 -7.88 -17.39
C PHE A 222 15.48 -7.95 -17.96
N GLU A 223 15.70 -7.48 -19.20
CA GLU A 223 17.03 -7.33 -19.79
C GLU A 223 17.87 -6.29 -19.01
N TYR A 224 17.28 -5.17 -18.60
CA TYR A 224 17.96 -4.21 -17.73
C TYR A 224 18.44 -4.88 -16.44
N LEU A 225 17.59 -5.70 -15.81
CA LEU A 225 17.94 -6.44 -14.61
C LEU A 225 19.11 -7.42 -14.85
N LYS A 226 19.14 -8.10 -15.99
CA LYS A 226 20.26 -8.99 -16.34
C LYS A 226 21.58 -8.25 -16.47
N TYR A 227 21.58 -7.06 -17.09
CA TYR A 227 22.80 -6.28 -17.28
C TYR A 227 23.29 -5.62 -15.97
N TYR A 228 22.38 -5.10 -15.17
CA TYR A 228 22.71 -4.30 -13.99
C TYR A 228 22.44 -5.01 -12.65
N GLY A 229 21.95 -6.25 -12.69
CA GLY A 229 21.46 -6.96 -11.51
C GLY A 229 22.49 -7.11 -10.39
N ARG A 230 23.79 -7.33 -10.72
CA ARG A 230 24.82 -7.40 -9.71
C ARG A 230 24.96 -6.08 -8.93
N ARG A 231 25.08 -4.96 -9.65
CA ARG A 231 25.19 -3.63 -9.04
C ARG A 231 23.95 -3.29 -8.20
N LEU A 232 22.76 -3.63 -8.74
CA LEU A 232 21.48 -3.41 -8.07
C LEU A 232 21.37 -4.27 -6.79
N SER A 233 21.84 -5.51 -6.83
CA SER A 233 21.92 -6.39 -5.66
C SER A 233 22.84 -5.81 -4.58
N GLU A 234 24.05 -5.36 -4.95
CA GLU A 234 25.01 -4.73 -4.05
C GLU A 234 24.42 -3.45 -3.39
N GLU A 235 23.70 -2.63 -4.16
CA GLU A 235 23.00 -1.44 -3.63
C GLU A 235 21.89 -1.81 -2.65
N LEU A 236 21.07 -2.81 -2.95
CA LEU A 236 19.97 -3.24 -2.09
C LEU A 236 20.46 -3.95 -0.82
N GLU A 237 21.54 -4.72 -0.91
CA GLU A 237 22.20 -5.34 0.23
C GLU A 237 22.69 -4.30 1.25
N GLN A 238 23.31 -3.23 0.77
CA GLN A 238 23.77 -2.13 1.64
C GLN A 238 22.63 -1.39 2.34
N ILE A 239 21.44 -1.32 1.72
CA ILE A 239 20.32 -0.53 2.22
C ILE A 239 19.40 -1.36 3.12
N PHE A 240 19.10 -2.60 2.72
CA PHE A 240 18.04 -3.43 3.30
C PHE A 240 18.52 -4.78 3.85
N ASP A 241 19.79 -5.10 3.76
CA ASP A 241 20.25 -6.47 4.01
C ASP A 241 19.49 -7.51 3.16
N CYS A 242 19.39 -7.23 1.86
CA CYS A 242 18.70 -8.07 0.88
C CYS A 242 19.57 -8.28 -0.34
N HIS A 243 19.48 -9.44 -1.00
CA HIS A 243 20.14 -9.68 -2.26
C HIS A 243 19.18 -10.12 -3.36
N VAL A 244 19.50 -9.76 -4.60
CA VAL A 244 18.66 -10.11 -5.74
C VAL A 244 19.09 -11.46 -6.31
N HIS A 245 18.17 -12.41 -6.36
CA HIS A 245 18.38 -13.70 -6.97
C HIS A 245 17.72 -13.73 -8.35
N ILE A 246 18.53 -13.86 -9.41
CA ILE A 246 18.09 -13.79 -10.80
C ILE A 246 18.13 -15.19 -11.42
N HIS A 247 17.01 -15.63 -11.97
CA HIS A 247 16.84 -16.83 -12.76
C HIS A 247 16.65 -16.51 -14.25
N LYS A 248 16.47 -17.53 -15.09
CA LYS A 248 16.27 -17.38 -16.55
C LYS A 248 15.05 -16.51 -16.91
N GLY A 249 13.97 -16.60 -16.13
CA GLY A 249 12.69 -15.90 -16.40
C GLY A 249 12.07 -15.19 -15.20
N SER A 250 12.76 -15.15 -14.07
CA SER A 250 12.26 -14.51 -12.83
C SER A 250 13.41 -13.95 -12.00
N ALA A 251 13.08 -13.01 -11.12
CA ALA A 251 14.01 -12.47 -10.13
C ALA A 251 13.27 -12.19 -8.83
N TYR A 252 13.95 -12.39 -7.72
CA TYR A 252 13.42 -12.25 -6.37
C TYR A 252 14.37 -11.43 -5.51
N LEU A 253 13.81 -10.63 -4.60
CA LEU A 253 14.55 -9.98 -3.54
C LEU A 253 14.50 -10.90 -2.31
N LEU A 254 15.62 -11.47 -1.93
CA LEU A 254 15.74 -12.34 -0.77
C LEU A 254 16.26 -11.54 0.42
N SER A 255 15.51 -11.58 1.52
CA SER A 255 15.86 -10.89 2.76
C SER A 255 16.95 -11.63 3.52
N GLY A 256 17.94 -10.92 4.05
CA GLY A 256 18.85 -11.40 5.07
C GLY A 256 18.21 -11.38 6.46
N ASP A 257 18.97 -11.75 7.48
CA ASP A 257 18.48 -11.91 8.86
C ASP A 257 18.09 -10.56 9.51
N ASP A 258 18.73 -9.48 9.12
CA ASP A 258 18.50 -8.14 9.66
C ASP A 258 17.48 -7.31 8.88
N CYS A 259 16.96 -7.83 7.78
CA CYS A 259 15.96 -7.16 6.96
C CYS A 259 14.61 -7.06 7.69
N ARG A 260 14.02 -5.86 7.71
CA ARG A 260 12.74 -5.56 8.37
C ARG A 260 11.65 -5.13 7.37
N MET A 261 11.80 -5.50 6.11
CA MET A 261 10.80 -5.18 5.08
C MET A 261 9.64 -6.16 5.10
N GLY A 262 8.43 -5.63 5.31
CA GLY A 262 7.17 -6.34 5.14
C GLY A 262 7.00 -7.59 6.02
N THR A 263 6.12 -8.46 5.55
CA THR A 263 5.91 -9.79 6.15
C THR A 263 6.79 -10.80 5.43
N VAL A 264 7.79 -11.31 6.12
CA VAL A 264 8.74 -12.28 5.56
C VAL A 264 8.12 -13.68 5.56
N PHE A 265 8.33 -14.44 4.48
CA PHE A 265 8.04 -15.87 4.44
C PHE A 265 9.35 -16.65 4.66
N PRO A 266 9.34 -17.73 5.50
CA PRO A 266 8.23 -18.21 6.30
C PRO A 266 7.95 -17.33 7.53
N GLY A 267 6.66 -17.09 7.79
CA GLY A 267 6.23 -16.47 9.04
C GLY A 267 6.07 -17.51 10.16
N ASN A 268 6.01 -17.06 11.40
CA ASN A 268 5.80 -17.95 12.57
C ASN A 268 4.30 -18.28 12.73
N ASN A 269 3.76 -19.06 11.79
CA ASN A 269 2.35 -19.48 11.79
C ASN A 269 2.17 -20.82 11.07
N SER A 270 1.10 -21.55 11.41
CA SER A 270 0.79 -22.87 10.88
C SER A 270 0.64 -22.91 9.34
N ILE A 271 0.20 -21.82 8.71
CA ILE A 271 0.06 -21.74 7.25
C ILE A 271 1.45 -21.80 6.59
N SER A 272 2.42 -21.05 7.12
CA SER A 272 3.81 -21.11 6.64
C SER A 272 4.41 -22.50 6.78
N ASP A 273 4.13 -23.19 7.89
CA ASP A 273 4.61 -24.55 8.12
C ASP A 273 4.02 -25.54 7.10
N ILE A 274 2.72 -25.44 6.83
CA ILE A 274 2.04 -26.27 5.82
C ILE A 274 2.62 -26.01 4.43
N LEU A 275 2.84 -24.75 4.07
CA LEU A 275 3.44 -24.39 2.78
C LEU A 275 4.86 -24.93 2.63
N LEU A 276 5.69 -24.86 3.67
CA LEU A 276 7.04 -25.43 3.66
C LEU A 276 7.00 -26.95 3.46
N LEU A 277 6.05 -27.64 4.12
CA LEU A 277 5.85 -29.07 3.92
C LEU A 277 5.41 -29.41 2.48
N CYS A 278 4.50 -28.62 1.91
CA CYS A 278 4.08 -28.74 0.52
C CYS A 278 5.26 -28.55 -0.45
N PHE A 279 6.08 -27.50 -0.25
CA PHE A 279 7.26 -27.26 -1.09
C PHE A 279 8.28 -28.41 -1.00
N ARG A 280 8.47 -28.99 0.19
CA ARG A 280 9.32 -30.18 0.36
C ARG A 280 8.82 -31.36 -0.44
N GLU A 281 7.52 -31.62 -0.43
CA GLU A 281 6.94 -32.73 -1.21
C GLU A 281 6.99 -32.46 -2.73
N ILE A 282 6.77 -31.22 -3.17
CA ILE A 282 6.95 -30.82 -4.57
C ILE A 282 8.40 -31.05 -5.01
N ARG A 283 9.37 -30.59 -4.21
CA ARG A 283 10.79 -30.81 -4.50
C ARG A 283 11.15 -32.26 -4.64
N LYS A 284 10.70 -33.12 -3.75
CA LYS A 284 10.91 -34.58 -3.84
C LYS A 284 10.35 -35.21 -5.14
N LYS A 285 9.19 -34.71 -5.60
CA LYS A 285 8.59 -35.17 -6.87
C LYS A 285 9.38 -34.72 -8.09
N ILE A 286 9.91 -33.50 -8.06
CA ILE A 286 10.79 -32.98 -9.12
C ILE A 286 12.09 -33.78 -9.16
N GLU A 287 12.74 -34.01 -8.02
CA GLU A 287 13.96 -34.81 -7.90
C GLU A 287 13.78 -36.26 -8.40
N LYS A 288 12.58 -36.83 -8.26
CA LYS A 288 12.21 -38.15 -8.77
C LYS A 288 11.77 -38.15 -10.24
N GLY A 289 11.80 -37.01 -10.94
CA GLY A 289 11.35 -36.89 -12.33
C GLY A 289 9.83 -37.08 -12.53
N GLN A 290 9.06 -37.05 -11.43
CA GLN A 290 7.60 -37.25 -11.47
C GLN A 290 6.84 -35.95 -11.78
N TRP A 291 7.52 -34.80 -11.81
CA TRP A 291 6.97 -33.51 -12.15
C TRP A 291 7.95 -32.77 -13.07
N LYS A 292 7.48 -32.39 -14.26
CA LYS A 292 8.24 -31.48 -15.12
C LYS A 292 7.97 -30.03 -14.64
N THR A 293 9.02 -29.34 -14.29
CA THR A 293 8.93 -27.88 -14.16
C THR A 293 8.72 -27.36 -15.59
N GLY A 294 7.61 -26.67 -15.86
CA GLY A 294 7.33 -26.05 -17.16
C GLY A 294 8.29 -24.88 -17.52
N LEU A 295 9.55 -25.02 -17.16
CA LEU A 295 10.64 -24.05 -17.29
C LEU A 295 11.75 -24.54 -18.25
N ASP A 296 11.51 -25.63 -19.00
CA ASP A 296 12.38 -26.11 -20.08
C ASP A 296 12.03 -25.47 -21.43
#